data_1dab2d8fee37b8cfcf270e2b07505be8
#
_entry.id   1dab2d8fee37b8cfcf270e2b07505be8
#
_cell.length_a   1.000
_cell.length_b   1.000
_cell.length_c   1.000
_cell.angle_alpha   90.00
_cell.angle_beta   90.00
_cell.angle_gamma   90.00
#
_symmetry.space_group_name_H-M   'P 1'
#
loop_
_entity.id
_entity.type
_entity.pdbx_description
1 polymer ?
#
loop_
_entity_poly.entity_id
_entity_poly.type
_entity_poly.pdbx_seq_one_letter_code
_entity_poly.pdbx_strand_id
1 'polypeptide(L)'
;QNYSKVLTKEQQRRMDKASKSKVPVIIVTQADAIENMKDKSTDKQTWIYDAKNVRDFAFASSRRFIWDAMQTDVYNNGKKIWSMSYYPKEGNPLWEQYSTRVVEHTLKTYGKYSIDYPYPVAISCHATAGGGMEYPMISFNGGRPEADGTYSDRTKAGMIGVIIHEVGHNFFPMIVNSDERQWSWMDEGLNSFCQYLSEQEWDRDFLSRRGEPQKIVSYMKMDQSQLKPIMSNSENIINFGPNAYSKPATALNILRETVMGRELFDYAFKEYARRWAFKHPKPADFFRTMEDASGVDLDWFWKGWFYGTQPVDQALAEVEWYSLDTQNPEIAKTEART
;
A
#
# COMPACT_ATOMS: atom_id res chain seq x y z
N GLN A 1 -9.61 11.62 22.08
CA GLN A 1 -10.34 12.89 22.26
C GLN A 1 -10.07 13.57 23.61
N ASN A 2 -9.65 12.85 24.63
CA ASN A 2 -9.45 13.38 25.98
C ASN A 2 -7.98 13.52 26.40
N TYR A 3 -7.08 13.86 25.47
CA TYR A 3 -5.65 14.00 25.75
C TYR A 3 -5.33 14.92 26.94
N SER A 4 -6.09 16.00 27.11
CA SER A 4 -5.90 16.91 28.25
C SER A 4 -6.11 16.28 29.62
N LYS A 5 -6.81 15.13 29.68
CA LYS A 5 -7.08 14.40 30.93
C LYS A 5 -6.11 13.24 31.18
N VAL A 6 -5.57 12.67 30.10
CA VAL A 6 -4.76 11.44 30.19
C VAL A 6 -3.26 11.65 29.96
N LEU A 7 -2.87 12.76 29.31
CA LEU A 7 -1.47 13.11 29.09
C LEU A 7 -0.91 14.02 30.17
N THR A 8 0.34 13.85 30.52
CA THR A 8 1.08 14.79 31.39
C THR A 8 1.20 16.16 30.71
N LYS A 9 1.42 17.21 31.49
CA LYS A 9 1.64 18.57 30.94
C LYS A 9 2.80 18.61 29.93
N GLU A 10 3.83 17.81 30.14
CA GLU A 10 4.95 17.72 29.20
C GLU A 10 4.55 17.06 27.88
N GLN A 11 3.84 15.95 27.94
CA GLN A 11 3.32 15.26 26.76
C GLN A 11 2.36 16.17 25.97
N GLN A 12 1.51 16.92 26.65
CA GLN A 12 0.63 17.92 26.00
C GLN A 12 1.44 19.00 25.27
N ARG A 13 2.52 19.54 25.87
CA ARG A 13 3.42 20.48 25.20
C ARG A 13 4.08 19.88 23.97
N ARG A 14 4.51 18.62 24.04
CA ARG A 14 5.07 17.89 22.90
C ARG A 14 4.02 17.67 21.80
N MET A 15 2.76 17.38 22.13
CA MET A 15 1.66 17.30 21.17
C MET A 15 1.41 18.64 20.48
N ASP A 16 1.40 19.75 21.22
CA ASP A 16 1.26 21.11 20.66
C ASP A 16 2.42 21.43 19.70
N LYS A 17 3.64 21.01 20.02
CA LYS A 17 4.79 21.11 19.12
C LYS A 17 4.60 20.26 17.87
N ALA A 18 4.18 19.01 18.02
CA ALA A 18 3.93 18.09 16.91
C ALA A 18 2.86 18.61 15.92
N SER A 19 1.83 19.32 16.42
CA SER A 19 0.78 19.91 15.60
C SER A 19 1.26 21.04 14.66
N LYS A 20 2.49 21.52 14.86
CA LYS A 20 3.11 22.62 14.10
C LYS A 20 4.40 22.20 13.42
N SER A 21 4.87 20.99 13.69
CA SER A 21 6.15 20.46 13.19
C SER A 21 5.98 19.83 11.80
N LYS A 22 6.99 20.02 10.96
CA LYS A 22 7.13 19.29 9.67
C LYS A 22 7.92 17.98 9.80
N VAL A 23 8.30 17.62 11.01
CA VAL A 23 9.00 16.36 11.31
C VAL A 23 8.38 15.74 12.57
N PRO A 24 8.46 14.42 12.73
CA PRO A 24 7.94 13.74 13.90
C PRO A 24 8.51 14.32 15.20
N VAL A 25 7.67 14.46 16.20
CA VAL A 25 8.02 14.88 17.56
C VAL A 25 7.70 13.75 18.53
N ILE A 26 8.66 13.36 19.35
CA ILE A 26 8.46 12.30 20.34
C ILE A 26 7.57 12.83 21.46
N ILE A 27 6.44 12.20 21.67
CA ILE A 27 5.44 12.51 22.71
C ILE A 27 5.75 11.75 24.00
N VAL A 28 5.95 10.43 23.86
CA VAL A 28 6.42 9.54 24.94
C VAL A 28 7.82 9.07 24.56
N THR A 29 8.81 9.47 25.30
CA THR A 29 10.21 9.10 25.03
C THR A 29 10.52 7.65 25.42
N GLN A 30 11.64 7.13 24.93
CA GLN A 30 12.13 5.82 25.36
C GLN A 30 12.38 5.77 26.87
N ALA A 31 12.86 6.85 27.46
CA ALA A 31 13.04 6.94 28.91
C ALA A 31 11.71 6.89 29.65
N ASP A 32 10.69 7.65 29.16
CA ASP A 32 9.34 7.61 29.73
C ASP A 32 8.76 6.18 29.62
N ALA A 33 8.92 5.51 28.48
CA ALA A 33 8.43 4.14 28.28
C ALA A 33 9.11 3.13 29.22
N ILE A 34 10.42 3.26 29.43
CA ILE A 34 11.16 2.40 30.39
C ILE A 34 10.66 2.63 31.82
N GLU A 35 10.39 3.88 32.20
CA GLU A 35 9.86 4.18 33.53
C GLU A 35 8.42 3.67 33.69
N ASN A 36 7.57 3.86 32.69
CA ASN A 36 6.20 3.35 32.67
C ASN A 36 6.10 1.83 32.84
N MET A 37 7.12 1.08 32.37
CA MET A 37 7.18 -0.38 32.56
C MET A 37 7.35 -0.81 34.01
N LYS A 38 7.92 0.05 34.85
CA LYS A 38 8.13 -0.22 36.28
C LYS A 38 6.87 0.01 37.11
N ASP A 39 5.96 0.84 36.60
CA ASP A 39 4.70 1.15 37.25
C ASP A 39 3.82 -0.10 37.39
N LYS A 40 3.47 -0.44 38.64
CA LYS A 40 2.59 -1.57 39.00
C LYS A 40 1.21 -1.09 39.44
N SER A 41 0.92 0.21 39.27
CA SER A 41 -0.39 0.74 39.62
C SER A 41 -1.52 -0.01 38.91
N THR A 42 -2.59 -0.24 39.63
CA THR A 42 -3.87 -0.77 39.14
C THR A 42 -4.88 0.33 38.88
N ASP A 43 -4.47 1.60 39.00
CA ASP A 43 -5.32 2.75 38.76
C ASP A 43 -5.78 2.78 37.30
N LYS A 44 -7.06 3.02 37.11
CA LYS A 44 -7.68 3.03 35.77
C LYS A 44 -7.68 4.44 35.22
N GLN A 45 -7.21 4.55 33.97
CA GLN A 45 -7.40 5.75 33.15
C GLN A 45 -8.40 5.46 32.06
N THR A 46 -9.28 6.43 31.80
CA THR A 46 -10.26 6.32 30.70
C THR A 46 -9.76 7.07 29.48
N TRP A 47 -9.48 6.33 28.40
CA TRP A 47 -9.19 6.88 27.08
C TRP A 47 -10.46 6.87 26.24
N ILE A 48 -10.73 7.96 25.55
CA ILE A 48 -11.91 8.12 24.70
C ILE A 48 -11.46 8.21 23.24
N TYR A 49 -11.93 7.25 22.46
CA TYR A 49 -11.75 7.21 21.01
C TYR A 49 -13.09 7.39 20.31
N ASP A 50 -13.07 8.04 19.15
CA ASP A 50 -14.25 8.24 18.31
C ASP A 50 -13.83 8.03 16.85
N ALA A 51 -14.47 7.07 16.20
CA ALA A 51 -14.24 6.74 14.79
C ALA A 51 -15.58 6.76 14.06
N LYS A 52 -15.65 7.56 12.98
CA LYS A 52 -16.87 7.72 12.16
C LYS A 52 -16.65 7.13 10.77
N ASN A 53 -17.69 6.53 10.22
CA ASN A 53 -17.69 5.94 8.88
C ASN A 53 -16.59 4.90 8.71
N VAL A 54 -16.47 3.98 9.68
CA VAL A 54 -15.51 2.88 9.69
C VAL A 54 -16.24 1.55 9.64
N ARG A 55 -15.64 0.54 9.01
CA ARG A 55 -16.20 -0.80 8.91
C ARG A 55 -16.02 -1.63 10.17
N ASP A 56 -14.97 -1.35 10.92
CA ASP A 56 -14.65 -1.98 12.20
C ASP A 56 -13.78 -1.04 13.06
N PHE A 57 -13.34 -1.51 14.24
CA PHE A 57 -12.60 -0.69 15.16
C PHE A 57 -11.56 -1.51 15.93
N ALA A 58 -10.32 -1.01 15.98
CA ALA A 58 -9.26 -1.58 16.80
C ALA A 58 -8.57 -0.52 17.65
N PHE A 59 -7.95 -0.95 18.74
CA PHE A 59 -7.07 -0.12 19.55
C PHE A 59 -5.89 -0.94 20.09
N ALA A 60 -4.81 -0.25 20.43
CA ALA A 60 -3.66 -0.83 21.10
C ALA A 60 -3.36 -0.10 22.41
N SER A 61 -2.86 -0.83 23.40
CA SER A 61 -2.46 -0.27 24.68
C SER A 61 -1.22 -0.99 25.21
N SER A 62 -0.21 -0.23 25.60
CA SER A 62 1.00 -0.77 26.24
C SER A 62 1.72 0.30 27.05
N ARG A 63 2.25 -0.06 28.20
CA ARG A 63 3.18 0.77 28.97
C ARG A 63 4.57 0.85 28.32
N ARG A 64 4.84 0.02 27.31
CA ARG A 64 6.13 -0.06 26.60
C ARG A 64 6.23 0.88 25.40
N PHE A 65 5.13 1.52 25.01
CA PHE A 65 5.12 2.33 23.81
C PHE A 65 5.90 3.63 23.98
N ILE A 66 6.90 3.80 23.12
CA ILE A 66 7.36 5.08 22.66
C ILE A 66 6.28 5.58 21.68
N TRP A 67 6.01 6.86 21.66
CA TRP A 67 5.03 7.47 20.78
C TRP A 67 5.62 8.72 20.16
N ASP A 68 5.62 8.78 18.85
CA ASP A 68 5.91 10.01 18.12
C ASP A 68 4.74 10.36 17.16
N ALA A 69 4.67 11.64 16.81
CA ALA A 69 3.60 12.16 15.99
C ALA A 69 4.00 13.42 15.23
N MET A 70 3.34 13.66 14.10
CA MET A 70 3.31 14.95 13.41
C MET A 70 1.93 15.19 12.82
N GLN A 71 1.57 16.46 12.61
CA GLN A 71 0.31 16.82 12.01
C GLN A 71 0.55 17.75 10.81
N THR A 72 0.23 17.27 9.63
CA THR A 72 0.50 17.96 8.38
C THR A 72 -0.76 18.14 7.54
N ASP A 73 -0.78 19.19 6.73
CA ASP A 73 -1.75 19.37 5.65
C ASP A 73 -1.22 18.62 4.42
N VAL A 74 -1.50 17.31 4.40
CA VAL A 74 -0.95 16.38 3.41
C VAL A 74 -1.33 16.77 1.97
N TYR A 75 -2.50 17.35 1.79
CA TYR A 75 -3.08 17.63 0.46
C TYR A 75 -3.14 19.14 0.12
N ASN A 76 -2.60 20.01 0.97
CA ASN A 76 -2.66 21.46 0.82
C ASN A 76 -4.10 22.00 0.67
N ASN A 77 -5.05 21.38 1.35
CA ASN A 77 -6.47 21.74 1.32
C ASN A 77 -6.97 22.35 2.65
N GLY A 78 -6.06 22.65 3.58
CA GLY A 78 -6.34 23.20 4.90
C GLY A 78 -6.70 22.15 5.96
N LYS A 79 -6.89 20.88 5.57
CA LYS A 79 -7.20 19.79 6.48
C LYS A 79 -5.93 19.11 6.98
N LYS A 80 -5.62 19.26 8.25
CA LYS A 80 -4.48 18.60 8.87
C LYS A 80 -4.83 17.18 9.34
N ILE A 81 -3.92 16.25 9.08
CA ILE A 81 -4.02 14.82 9.43
C ILE A 81 -2.86 14.48 10.37
N TRP A 82 -3.16 13.75 11.44
CA TRP A 82 -2.15 13.19 12.32
C TRP A 82 -1.54 11.92 11.72
N SER A 83 -0.23 11.89 11.60
CA SER A 83 0.56 10.69 11.39
C SER A 83 1.25 10.34 12.70
N MET A 84 1.05 9.10 13.19
CA MET A 84 1.53 8.68 14.51
C MET A 84 2.15 7.29 14.44
N SER A 85 3.10 7.04 15.34
CA SER A 85 3.68 5.71 15.52
C SER A 85 3.81 5.35 16.99
N TYR A 86 3.50 4.08 17.31
CA TYR A 86 3.62 3.49 18.63
C TYR A 86 4.48 2.23 18.56
N TYR A 87 5.60 2.21 19.27
CA TYR A 87 6.56 1.11 19.19
C TYR A 87 7.34 0.93 20.48
N PRO A 88 7.79 -0.30 20.81
CA PRO A 88 8.64 -0.53 21.95
C PRO A 88 10.09 -0.11 21.66
N LYS A 89 10.90 0.01 22.71
CA LYS A 89 12.33 0.38 22.61
C LYS A 89 13.14 -0.53 21.65
N GLU A 90 12.72 -1.78 21.52
CA GLU A 90 13.30 -2.77 20.61
C GLU A 90 13.07 -2.43 19.11
N GLY A 91 12.20 -1.47 18.81
CA GLY A 91 12.03 -0.92 17.46
C GLY A 91 13.06 0.14 17.11
N ASN A 92 13.75 0.74 18.09
CA ASN A 92 14.72 1.79 17.87
C ASN A 92 16.09 1.24 17.43
N PRO A 93 16.81 1.99 16.58
CA PRO A 93 16.49 3.34 16.05
C PRO A 93 15.57 3.34 14.81
N LEU A 94 15.28 2.18 14.23
CA LEU A 94 14.62 2.03 12.94
C LEU A 94 13.24 2.71 12.89
N TRP A 95 12.39 2.48 13.91
CA TRP A 95 11.03 3.03 13.97
C TRP A 95 11.02 4.55 14.14
N GLU A 96 11.83 5.09 15.02
CA GLU A 96 11.95 6.53 15.25
C GLU A 96 12.41 7.28 13.99
N GLN A 97 13.30 6.67 13.21
CA GLN A 97 13.83 7.28 12.00
C GLN A 97 12.82 7.33 10.85
N TYR A 98 11.94 6.32 10.72
CA TYR A 98 11.17 6.14 9.50
C TYR A 98 9.65 6.08 9.71
N SER A 99 9.14 5.40 10.74
CA SER A 99 7.74 4.96 10.79
C SER A 99 6.72 6.08 10.54
N THR A 100 6.73 7.15 11.33
CA THR A 100 5.74 8.24 11.18
C THR A 100 5.89 9.02 9.87
N ARG A 101 7.11 9.13 9.33
CA ARG A 101 7.35 9.73 8.02
C ARG A 101 6.77 8.87 6.89
N VAL A 102 6.85 7.54 7.03
CA VAL A 102 6.28 6.60 6.07
C VAL A 102 4.76 6.66 6.11
N VAL A 103 4.15 6.81 7.30
CA VAL A 103 2.69 7.03 7.41
C VAL A 103 2.26 8.25 6.60
N GLU A 104 2.89 9.41 6.80
CA GLU A 104 2.57 10.62 6.04
C GLU A 104 2.78 10.45 4.53
N HIS A 105 3.93 9.86 4.15
CA HIS A 105 4.25 9.58 2.76
C HIS A 105 3.18 8.70 2.10
N THR A 106 2.73 7.66 2.78
CA THR A 106 1.66 6.77 2.30
C THR A 106 0.37 7.54 2.06
N LEU A 107 -0.07 8.36 3.02
CA LEU A 107 -1.27 9.17 2.85
C LEU A 107 -1.15 10.09 1.64
N LYS A 108 0.00 10.71 1.44
CA LYS A 108 0.26 11.61 0.32
C LYS A 108 0.22 10.89 -1.03
N THR A 109 0.90 9.75 -1.13
CA THR A 109 1.02 9.03 -2.40
C THR A 109 -0.27 8.30 -2.76
N TYR A 110 -0.93 7.64 -1.83
CA TYR A 110 -2.23 7.04 -2.09
C TYR A 110 -3.29 8.08 -2.46
N GLY A 111 -3.30 9.24 -1.78
CA GLY A 111 -4.20 10.33 -2.15
C GLY A 111 -3.92 10.88 -3.56
N LYS A 112 -2.66 10.91 -3.99
CA LYS A 112 -2.29 11.29 -5.36
C LYS A 112 -2.90 10.34 -6.40
N TYR A 113 -2.99 9.05 -6.12
CA TYR A 113 -3.49 8.02 -7.05
C TYR A 113 -4.96 7.64 -6.84
N SER A 114 -5.58 8.04 -5.71
CA SER A 114 -6.96 7.70 -5.39
C SER A 114 -7.78 8.91 -4.93
N ILE A 115 -8.03 9.06 -3.65
CA ILE A 115 -8.79 10.15 -3.02
C ILE A 115 -8.03 10.68 -1.81
N ASP A 116 -8.32 11.92 -1.42
CA ASP A 116 -7.80 12.47 -0.17
C ASP A 116 -8.26 11.63 1.04
N TYR A 117 -7.35 11.35 1.95
CA TYR A 117 -7.64 10.60 3.17
C TYR A 117 -8.68 11.32 4.04
N PRO A 118 -9.84 10.71 4.31
CA PRO A 118 -10.95 11.42 4.96
C PRO A 118 -10.84 11.50 6.49
N TYR A 119 -10.03 10.63 7.10
CA TYR A 119 -9.94 10.50 8.55
C TYR A 119 -8.94 11.46 9.17
N PRO A 120 -9.08 11.78 10.48
CA PRO A 120 -8.22 12.75 11.15
C PRO A 120 -6.84 12.23 11.55
N VAL A 121 -6.61 10.93 11.49
CA VAL A 121 -5.38 10.27 11.95
C VAL A 121 -5.10 8.99 11.20
N ALA A 122 -3.83 8.68 10.99
CA ALA A 122 -3.34 7.35 10.61
C ALA A 122 -2.21 6.95 11.56
N ILE A 123 -2.25 5.70 12.03
CA ILE A 123 -1.37 5.18 13.09
C ILE A 123 -0.67 3.93 12.61
N SER A 124 0.65 3.90 12.75
CA SER A 124 1.48 2.69 12.65
C SER A 124 1.80 2.19 14.06
N CYS A 125 1.31 1.02 14.43
CA CYS A 125 1.56 0.39 15.72
C CYS A 125 2.45 -0.84 15.54
N HIS A 126 3.54 -0.93 16.29
CA HIS A 126 4.43 -2.09 16.20
C HIS A 126 3.74 -3.36 16.69
N ALA A 127 3.70 -4.39 15.86
CA ALA A 127 3.28 -5.73 16.23
C ALA A 127 4.46 -6.61 16.63
N THR A 128 4.19 -7.63 17.43
CA THR A 128 5.21 -8.60 17.87
C THR A 128 5.50 -9.68 16.83
N ALA A 129 4.51 -10.03 16.01
CA ALA A 129 4.67 -10.95 14.89
C ALA A 129 5.22 -10.26 13.65
N GLY A 130 5.89 -10.98 12.77
CA GLY A 130 6.27 -10.47 11.45
C GLY A 130 5.04 -10.25 10.57
N GLY A 131 5.17 -9.39 9.54
CA GLY A 131 4.06 -9.00 8.66
C GLY A 131 3.29 -7.79 9.16
N GLY A 132 2.06 -7.65 8.72
CA GLY A 132 1.19 -6.56 9.11
C GLY A 132 -0.27 -6.97 9.23
N MET A 133 -1.10 -6.06 9.71
CA MET A 133 -2.55 -6.18 9.80
C MET A 133 -3.19 -4.80 9.85
N GLU A 134 -4.11 -4.59 8.98
CA GLU A 134 -4.82 -3.34 8.79
C GLU A 134 -6.10 -3.26 9.63
N TYR A 135 -6.38 -2.04 10.10
CA TYR A 135 -7.66 -1.61 10.64
C TYR A 135 -7.90 -0.14 10.30
N PRO A 136 -9.14 0.35 10.32
CA PRO A 136 -9.39 1.76 10.07
C PRO A 136 -8.60 2.66 11.04
N MET A 137 -7.79 3.55 10.48
CA MET A 137 -6.95 4.52 11.17
C MET A 137 -5.80 3.96 12.03
N ILE A 138 -5.69 2.66 12.24
CA ILE A 138 -4.58 2.02 12.94
C ILE A 138 -4.17 0.75 12.22
N SER A 139 -2.89 0.58 11.96
CA SER A 139 -2.33 -0.64 11.43
C SER A 139 -1.27 -1.21 12.38
N PHE A 140 -1.11 -2.54 12.35
CA PHE A 140 -0.13 -3.26 13.14
C PHE A 140 0.98 -3.75 12.22
N ASN A 141 2.22 -3.32 12.48
CA ASN A 141 3.33 -3.51 11.55
C ASN A 141 4.49 -4.20 12.23
N GLY A 142 5.14 -5.10 11.49
CA GLY A 142 6.38 -5.75 11.90
C GLY A 142 7.62 -4.96 11.50
N GLY A 143 8.77 -5.52 11.83
CA GLY A 143 10.09 -4.97 11.50
C GLY A 143 10.84 -4.47 12.72
N ARG A 144 12.04 -5.03 12.92
CA ARG A 144 12.93 -4.65 14.04
C ARG A 144 14.37 -4.60 13.55
N PRO A 145 15.19 -3.71 14.12
CA PRO A 145 16.63 -3.82 14.00
C PRO A 145 17.15 -5.04 14.78
N GLU A 146 18.43 -5.33 14.65
CA GLU A 146 19.13 -6.28 15.50
C GLU A 146 19.20 -5.76 16.95
N ALA A 147 19.57 -6.62 17.90
CA ALA A 147 19.62 -6.28 19.33
C ALA A 147 20.58 -5.13 19.66
N ASP A 148 21.60 -4.92 18.85
CA ASP A 148 22.58 -3.83 18.94
C ASP A 148 22.11 -2.53 18.25
N GLY A 149 20.91 -2.54 17.65
CA GLY A 149 20.35 -1.39 16.94
C GLY A 149 20.74 -1.29 15.47
N THR A 150 21.59 -2.19 14.96
CA THR A 150 21.93 -2.23 13.53
C THR A 150 20.83 -2.85 12.70
N TYR A 151 20.78 -2.54 11.41
CA TYR A 151 19.83 -3.13 10.46
C TYR A 151 20.35 -3.07 9.03
N SER A 152 19.96 -4.05 8.24
CA SER A 152 20.26 -4.10 6.81
C SER A 152 19.29 -3.23 6.01
N ASP A 153 19.66 -2.88 4.76
CA ASP A 153 18.73 -2.21 3.83
C ASP A 153 17.48 -3.06 3.56
N ARG A 154 17.61 -4.38 3.56
CA ARG A 154 16.48 -5.29 3.44
C ARG A 154 15.53 -5.20 4.64
N THR A 155 16.04 -5.09 5.86
CA THR A 155 15.22 -4.91 7.08
C THR A 155 14.52 -3.57 7.05
N LYS A 156 15.23 -2.50 6.67
CA LYS A 156 14.66 -1.15 6.50
C LYS A 156 13.56 -1.13 5.44
N ALA A 157 13.84 -1.61 4.25
CA ALA A 157 12.86 -1.68 3.17
C ALA A 157 11.65 -2.57 3.54
N GLY A 158 11.88 -3.68 4.24
CA GLY A 158 10.83 -4.56 4.73
C GLY A 158 9.87 -3.85 5.70
N MET A 159 10.38 -3.07 6.65
CA MET A 159 9.56 -2.29 7.57
C MET A 159 8.82 -1.14 6.85
N ILE A 160 9.51 -0.39 5.99
CA ILE A 160 8.89 0.68 5.22
C ILE A 160 7.77 0.13 4.33
N GLY A 161 8.04 -0.96 3.60
CA GLY A 161 7.07 -1.59 2.72
C GLY A 161 5.83 -2.10 3.45
N VAL A 162 5.98 -2.72 4.64
CA VAL A 162 4.81 -3.16 5.42
C VAL A 162 4.00 -1.97 5.94
N ILE A 163 4.63 -0.90 6.39
CA ILE A 163 3.90 0.30 6.84
C ILE A 163 3.14 0.94 5.67
N ILE A 164 3.75 1.05 4.49
CA ILE A 164 3.06 1.55 3.28
C ILE A 164 1.85 0.66 2.97
N HIS A 165 2.01 -0.65 3.02
CA HIS A 165 0.95 -1.61 2.73
C HIS A 165 -0.22 -1.47 3.71
N GLU A 166 0.05 -1.59 5.01
CA GLU A 166 -1.01 -1.61 6.02
C GLU A 166 -1.71 -0.25 6.19
N VAL A 167 -0.98 0.86 6.08
CA VAL A 167 -1.60 2.19 6.06
C VAL A 167 -2.40 2.39 4.77
N GLY A 168 -1.91 1.85 3.66
CA GLY A 168 -2.58 1.87 2.36
C GLY A 168 -3.94 1.22 2.35
N HIS A 169 -4.13 0.15 3.11
CA HIS A 169 -5.42 -0.52 3.26
C HIS A 169 -6.55 0.39 3.78
N ASN A 170 -6.24 1.51 4.40
CA ASN A 170 -7.27 2.51 4.69
C ASN A 170 -8.03 2.98 3.45
N PHE A 171 -7.38 2.95 2.27
CA PHE A 171 -7.99 3.30 0.99
C PHE A 171 -8.70 2.09 0.36
N PHE A 172 -8.01 0.94 0.31
CA PHE A 172 -8.47 -0.34 -0.22
C PHE A 172 -8.12 -1.45 0.79
N PRO A 173 -9.08 -2.10 1.51
CA PRO A 173 -10.52 -2.05 1.30
C PRO A 173 -11.31 -1.17 2.29
N MET A 174 -10.69 -0.35 3.15
CA MET A 174 -11.43 0.32 4.23
C MET A 174 -12.40 1.38 3.73
N ILE A 175 -11.97 2.24 2.79
CA ILE A 175 -12.81 3.30 2.22
C ILE A 175 -13.56 2.80 0.99
N VAL A 176 -12.86 2.17 0.04
CA VAL A 176 -13.46 1.45 -1.09
C VAL A 176 -13.62 0.01 -0.65
N ASN A 177 -14.79 -0.32 -0.12
CA ASN A 177 -15.02 -1.52 0.71
C ASN A 177 -15.44 -2.73 -0.11
N SER A 178 -14.48 -3.45 -0.67
CA SER A 178 -14.73 -4.71 -1.39
C SER A 178 -14.99 -5.89 -0.45
N ASP A 179 -15.65 -6.94 -0.96
CA ASP A 179 -15.80 -8.23 -0.28
C ASP A 179 -14.50 -9.03 -0.44
N GLU A 180 -13.56 -8.82 0.46
CA GLU A 180 -12.24 -9.45 0.46
C GLU A 180 -12.29 -10.98 0.62
N ARG A 181 -13.34 -11.49 1.23
CA ARG A 181 -13.54 -12.91 1.41
C ARG A 181 -13.87 -13.63 0.11
N GLN A 182 -14.56 -12.95 -0.80
CA GLN A 182 -14.81 -13.47 -2.16
C GLN A 182 -13.67 -13.11 -3.12
N TRP A 183 -13.16 -11.88 -3.05
CA TRP A 183 -12.19 -11.34 -4.01
C TRP A 183 -11.02 -10.66 -3.30
N SER A 184 -10.09 -11.46 -2.76
CA SER A 184 -8.90 -10.97 -2.07
C SER A 184 -8.07 -9.98 -2.88
N TRP A 185 -8.09 -10.08 -4.21
CA TRP A 185 -7.33 -9.17 -5.07
C TRP A 185 -7.84 -7.72 -5.05
N MET A 186 -9.12 -7.50 -4.73
CA MET A 186 -9.67 -6.14 -4.62
C MET A 186 -9.25 -5.44 -3.33
N ASP A 187 -8.82 -6.20 -2.36
CA ASP A 187 -8.16 -5.79 -1.14
C ASP A 187 -6.64 -5.73 -1.40
N GLU A 188 -5.99 -6.85 -1.38
CA GLU A 188 -4.55 -7.02 -1.39
C GLU A 188 -3.90 -6.58 -2.71
N GLY A 189 -4.57 -6.85 -3.82
CA GLY A 189 -4.03 -6.57 -5.15
C GLY A 189 -4.06 -5.08 -5.49
N LEU A 190 -5.19 -4.40 -5.25
CA LEU A 190 -5.29 -2.95 -5.45
C LEU A 190 -4.33 -2.22 -4.52
N ASN A 191 -4.26 -2.66 -3.27
CA ASN A 191 -3.35 -2.10 -2.29
C ASN A 191 -1.88 -2.36 -2.65
N SER A 192 -1.51 -3.57 -3.08
CA SER A 192 -0.13 -3.89 -3.52
C SER A 192 0.30 -3.08 -4.76
N PHE A 193 -0.62 -2.77 -5.66
CA PHE A 193 -0.34 -1.87 -6.77
C PHE A 193 -0.02 -0.45 -6.29
N CYS A 194 -0.86 0.12 -5.43
CA CYS A 194 -0.61 1.45 -4.85
C CYS A 194 0.66 1.46 -3.98
N GLN A 195 0.91 0.39 -3.23
CA GLN A 195 2.15 0.19 -2.46
C GLN A 195 3.38 0.33 -3.36
N TYR A 196 3.40 -0.38 -4.49
CA TYR A 196 4.50 -0.31 -5.44
C TYR A 196 4.75 1.12 -5.91
N LEU A 197 3.71 1.85 -6.29
CA LEU A 197 3.85 3.26 -6.69
C LEU A 197 4.39 4.12 -5.54
N SER A 198 3.92 3.90 -4.32
CA SER A 198 4.37 4.62 -3.13
C SER A 198 5.83 4.32 -2.78
N GLU A 199 6.25 3.06 -2.91
CA GLU A 199 7.64 2.64 -2.72
C GLU A 199 8.57 3.33 -3.72
N GLN A 200 8.18 3.40 -5.01
CA GLN A 200 8.96 4.07 -6.05
C GLN A 200 9.02 5.61 -5.87
N GLU A 201 8.03 6.22 -5.22
CA GLU A 201 8.08 7.63 -4.84
C GLU A 201 8.87 7.89 -3.56
N TRP A 202 8.99 6.90 -2.68
CA TRP A 202 9.86 6.96 -1.50
C TRP A 202 11.33 6.92 -1.89
N ASP A 203 11.70 5.96 -2.72
CA ASP A 203 13.05 5.76 -3.25
C ASP A 203 12.96 5.03 -4.60
N ARG A 204 13.59 5.58 -5.65
CA ARG A 204 13.58 4.97 -6.98
C ARG A 204 14.21 3.58 -7.02
N ASP A 205 15.18 3.35 -6.14
CA ASP A 205 15.90 2.07 -6.01
C ASP A 205 15.33 1.21 -4.87
N PHE A 206 14.07 1.47 -4.47
CA PHE A 206 13.42 0.72 -3.40
C PHE A 206 13.38 -0.77 -3.71
N LEU A 207 13.69 -1.60 -2.72
CA LEU A 207 13.69 -3.06 -2.83
C LEU A 207 12.25 -3.63 -2.84
N SER A 208 11.45 -3.24 -3.84
CA SER A 208 10.06 -3.67 -3.99
C SER A 208 9.96 -5.18 -4.20
N ARG A 209 9.02 -5.79 -3.51
CA ARG A 209 8.77 -7.24 -3.64
C ARG A 209 7.80 -7.57 -4.79
N ARG A 210 6.98 -6.61 -5.21
CA ARG A 210 5.86 -6.77 -6.14
C ARG A 210 5.80 -5.60 -7.12
N GLY A 211 4.93 -5.71 -8.13
CA GLY A 211 4.65 -4.64 -9.08
C GLY A 211 5.38 -4.78 -10.41
N GLU A 212 6.68 -5.04 -10.41
CA GLU A 212 7.47 -5.23 -11.61
C GLU A 212 7.15 -6.58 -12.30
N PRO A 213 7.05 -6.61 -13.66
CA PRO A 213 6.68 -7.83 -14.40
C PRO A 213 7.55 -9.04 -14.09
N GLN A 214 8.86 -8.86 -13.91
CA GLN A 214 9.78 -9.95 -13.62
C GLN A 214 9.53 -10.64 -12.27
N LYS A 215 8.88 -9.96 -11.33
CA LYS A 215 8.59 -10.51 -9.99
C LYS A 215 7.52 -11.61 -10.00
N ILE A 216 6.67 -11.66 -11.06
CA ILE A 216 5.61 -12.66 -11.17
C ILE A 216 6.02 -13.89 -11.99
N VAL A 217 7.16 -13.87 -12.70
CA VAL A 217 7.58 -14.92 -13.63
C VAL A 217 7.67 -16.28 -12.96
N SER A 218 8.22 -16.36 -11.75
CA SER A 218 8.34 -17.64 -11.02
C SER A 218 6.98 -18.26 -10.74
N TYR A 219 5.98 -17.47 -10.38
CA TYR A 219 4.61 -17.93 -10.18
C TYR A 219 3.97 -18.38 -11.50
N MET A 220 4.09 -17.59 -12.56
CA MET A 220 3.49 -17.91 -13.87
C MET A 220 4.10 -19.15 -14.54
N LYS A 221 5.33 -19.54 -14.16
CA LYS A 221 6.00 -20.77 -14.64
C LYS A 221 5.66 -22.02 -13.84
N MET A 222 4.85 -21.93 -12.78
CA MET A 222 4.44 -23.09 -12.00
C MET A 222 3.53 -24.01 -12.84
N ASP A 223 3.37 -25.25 -12.38
CA ASP A 223 2.40 -26.18 -12.97
C ASP A 223 1.00 -25.54 -12.97
N GLN A 224 0.32 -25.62 -14.13
CA GLN A 224 -1.01 -25.02 -14.32
C GLN A 224 -2.05 -25.54 -13.31
N SER A 225 -1.90 -26.77 -12.81
CA SER A 225 -2.77 -27.33 -11.77
C SER A 225 -2.66 -26.58 -10.43
N GLN A 226 -1.53 -25.89 -10.19
CA GLN A 226 -1.25 -25.11 -8.99
C GLN A 226 -1.70 -23.63 -9.12
N LEU A 227 -2.05 -23.20 -10.31
CA LEU A 227 -2.48 -21.85 -10.58
C LEU A 227 -4.00 -21.74 -10.48
N LYS A 228 -4.46 -20.60 -10.01
CA LYS A 228 -5.87 -20.20 -10.01
C LYS A 228 -6.03 -18.82 -10.63
N PRO A 229 -7.13 -18.54 -11.33
CA PRO A 229 -7.45 -17.19 -11.75
C PRO A 229 -7.47 -16.21 -10.57
N ILE A 230 -7.14 -14.95 -10.80
CA ILE A 230 -7.27 -13.88 -9.78
C ILE A 230 -8.71 -13.81 -9.27
N MET A 231 -9.68 -14.04 -10.15
CA MET A 231 -11.13 -14.01 -9.84
C MET A 231 -11.61 -15.20 -9.01
N SER A 232 -10.74 -16.13 -8.63
CA SER A 232 -11.14 -17.25 -7.77
C SER A 232 -11.56 -16.77 -6.39
N ASN A 233 -12.54 -17.44 -5.80
CA ASN A 233 -12.88 -17.24 -4.40
C ASN A 233 -11.67 -17.51 -3.51
N SER A 234 -11.47 -16.68 -2.51
CA SER A 234 -10.30 -16.67 -1.63
C SER A 234 -9.99 -18.04 -1.00
N GLU A 235 -11.02 -18.80 -0.64
CA GLU A 235 -10.87 -20.12 -0.01
C GLU A 235 -10.35 -21.20 -0.97
N ASN A 236 -10.41 -20.96 -2.28
CA ASN A 236 -9.99 -21.90 -3.33
C ASN A 236 -8.59 -21.58 -3.90
N ILE A 237 -7.93 -20.54 -3.40
CA ILE A 237 -6.61 -20.14 -3.89
C ILE A 237 -5.52 -20.96 -3.22
N ILE A 238 -4.75 -21.70 -4.01
CA ILE A 238 -3.65 -22.56 -3.52
C ILE A 238 -2.43 -21.73 -3.14
N ASN A 239 -2.00 -20.84 -4.05
CA ASN A 239 -0.85 -19.95 -3.86
C ASN A 239 -1.36 -18.54 -3.58
N PHE A 240 -1.82 -18.29 -2.36
CA PHE A 240 -2.53 -17.06 -1.98
C PHE A 240 -1.71 -15.79 -2.23
N GLY A 241 -0.49 -15.70 -1.71
CA GLY A 241 0.36 -14.52 -1.85
C GLY A 241 0.56 -14.06 -3.30
N PRO A 242 1.08 -14.90 -4.20
CA PRO A 242 1.22 -14.53 -5.60
C PRO A 242 -0.11 -14.21 -6.30
N ASN A 243 -1.18 -14.91 -5.97
CA ASN A 243 -2.49 -14.74 -6.61
C ASN A 243 -3.20 -13.46 -6.17
N ALA A 244 -3.31 -13.23 -4.85
CA ALA A 244 -4.06 -12.10 -4.30
C ALA A 244 -3.29 -10.78 -4.37
N TYR A 245 -1.95 -10.82 -4.24
CA TYR A 245 -1.08 -9.64 -4.16
C TYR A 245 -0.31 -9.38 -5.46
N SER A 246 0.57 -10.32 -5.84
CA SER A 246 1.60 -10.03 -6.84
C SER A 246 1.05 -9.99 -8.26
N LYS A 247 0.24 -10.97 -8.66
CA LYS A 247 -0.30 -11.03 -10.02
C LYS A 247 -1.21 -9.85 -10.33
N PRO A 248 -2.19 -9.47 -9.48
CA PRO A 248 -3.00 -8.28 -9.76
C PRO A 248 -2.20 -6.98 -9.73
N ALA A 249 -1.26 -6.80 -8.80
CA ALA A 249 -0.39 -5.62 -8.77
C ALA A 249 0.45 -5.50 -10.06
N THR A 250 0.99 -6.61 -10.54
CA THR A 250 1.74 -6.66 -11.82
C THR A 250 0.82 -6.37 -13.00
N ALA A 251 -0.38 -6.95 -13.04
CA ALA A 251 -1.36 -6.70 -14.10
C ALA A 251 -1.71 -5.21 -14.20
N LEU A 252 -2.03 -4.58 -13.06
CA LEU A 252 -2.35 -3.16 -13.03
C LEU A 252 -1.16 -2.27 -13.40
N ASN A 253 0.06 -2.65 -13.02
CA ASN A 253 1.25 -1.93 -13.42
C ASN A 253 1.48 -2.03 -14.95
N ILE A 254 1.32 -3.20 -15.55
CA ILE A 254 1.38 -3.37 -17.02
C ILE A 254 0.27 -2.58 -17.70
N LEU A 255 -0.95 -2.63 -17.17
CA LEU A 255 -2.08 -1.86 -17.71
C LEU A 255 -1.77 -0.36 -17.72
N ARG A 256 -1.19 0.15 -16.62
CA ARG A 256 -0.80 1.55 -16.46
C ARG A 256 0.36 1.97 -17.36
N GLU A 257 1.44 1.16 -17.39
CA GLU A 257 2.68 1.56 -18.05
C GLU A 257 2.68 1.28 -19.57
N THR A 258 1.95 0.25 -20.02
CA THR A 258 2.08 -0.27 -21.38
C THR A 258 0.78 -0.16 -22.18
N VAL A 259 -0.38 -0.46 -21.58
CA VAL A 259 -1.65 -0.59 -22.33
C VAL A 259 -2.37 0.75 -22.42
N MET A 260 -2.64 1.40 -21.28
CA MET A 260 -3.40 2.64 -21.22
C MET A 260 -2.51 3.89 -21.26
N GLY A 261 -1.29 3.79 -20.71
CA GLY A 261 -0.47 4.94 -20.38
C GLY A 261 -0.86 5.54 -19.01
N ARG A 262 0.12 6.17 -18.35
CA ARG A 262 0.00 6.65 -16.97
C ARG A 262 -1.15 7.63 -16.76
N GLU A 263 -1.28 8.62 -17.63
CA GLU A 263 -2.27 9.69 -17.45
C GLU A 263 -3.70 9.15 -17.48
N LEU A 264 -4.01 8.33 -18.47
CA LEU A 264 -5.34 7.77 -18.65
C LEU A 264 -5.69 6.75 -17.56
N PHE A 265 -4.74 5.87 -17.23
CA PHE A 265 -4.93 4.92 -16.15
C PHE A 265 -5.14 5.63 -14.80
N ASP A 266 -4.27 6.57 -14.45
CA ASP A 266 -4.35 7.31 -13.18
C ASP A 266 -5.67 8.08 -13.06
N TYR A 267 -6.17 8.65 -14.15
CA TYR A 267 -7.49 9.27 -14.20
C TYR A 267 -8.62 8.27 -13.92
N ALA A 268 -8.62 7.13 -14.62
CA ALA A 268 -9.66 6.11 -14.47
C ALA A 268 -9.63 5.47 -13.06
N PHE A 269 -8.44 5.22 -12.51
CA PHE A 269 -8.28 4.66 -11.18
C PHE A 269 -8.74 5.63 -10.08
N LYS A 270 -8.48 6.93 -10.23
CA LYS A 270 -9.04 7.96 -9.35
C LYS A 270 -10.57 8.00 -9.42
N GLU A 271 -11.11 7.90 -10.62
CA GLU A 271 -12.55 7.87 -10.82
C GLU A 271 -13.18 6.65 -10.15
N TYR A 272 -12.53 5.48 -10.21
CA TYR A 272 -12.95 4.31 -9.46
C TYR A 272 -12.98 4.59 -7.95
N ALA A 273 -11.88 5.08 -7.39
CA ALA A 273 -11.81 5.38 -5.96
C ALA A 273 -12.88 6.41 -5.54
N ARG A 274 -13.08 7.46 -6.34
CA ARG A 274 -14.08 8.50 -6.09
C ARG A 274 -15.52 7.99 -6.16
N ARG A 275 -15.87 7.19 -7.17
CA ARG A 275 -17.22 6.63 -7.34
C ARG A 275 -17.59 5.65 -6.25
N TRP A 276 -16.61 4.90 -5.77
CA TRP A 276 -16.84 3.78 -4.86
C TRP A 276 -16.41 4.06 -3.41
N ALA A 277 -15.94 5.25 -3.10
CA ALA A 277 -15.66 5.66 -1.71
C ALA A 277 -16.89 5.43 -0.82
N PHE A 278 -16.69 4.73 0.31
CA PHE A 278 -17.74 4.34 1.27
C PHE A 278 -18.86 3.47 0.68
N LYS A 279 -18.57 2.74 -0.38
CA LYS A 279 -19.48 1.78 -1.04
C LYS A 279 -18.80 0.42 -1.16
N HIS A 280 -19.53 -0.56 -1.68
CA HIS A 280 -19.12 -1.96 -1.76
C HIS A 280 -19.03 -2.44 -3.23
N PRO A 281 -17.98 -2.07 -3.98
CA PRO A 281 -17.84 -2.49 -5.36
C PRO A 281 -17.50 -3.97 -5.46
N LYS A 282 -17.93 -4.56 -6.55
CA LYS A 282 -17.56 -5.91 -7.02
C LYS A 282 -16.52 -5.78 -8.15
N PRO A 283 -15.87 -6.88 -8.57
CA PRO A 283 -14.93 -6.85 -9.70
C PRO A 283 -15.48 -6.20 -10.96
N ALA A 284 -16.73 -6.50 -11.31
CA ALA A 284 -17.39 -5.90 -12.48
C ALA A 284 -17.51 -4.37 -12.37
N ASP A 285 -17.67 -3.84 -11.17
CA ASP A 285 -17.74 -2.39 -10.95
C ASP A 285 -16.38 -1.73 -11.17
N PHE A 286 -15.29 -2.41 -10.77
CA PHE A 286 -13.93 -1.96 -11.06
C PHE A 286 -13.69 -1.95 -12.59
N PHE A 287 -13.91 -3.08 -13.27
CA PHE A 287 -13.66 -3.21 -14.69
C PHE A 287 -14.45 -2.18 -15.50
N ARG A 288 -15.76 -2.08 -15.27
CA ARG A 288 -16.61 -1.08 -15.94
C ARG A 288 -16.17 0.34 -15.67
N THR A 289 -15.79 0.66 -14.42
CA THR A 289 -15.36 2.02 -14.11
C THR A 289 -14.07 2.38 -14.83
N MET A 290 -13.12 1.44 -14.93
CA MET A 290 -11.90 1.66 -15.69
C MET A 290 -12.17 1.89 -17.18
N GLU A 291 -13.07 1.13 -17.76
CA GLU A 291 -13.48 1.27 -19.17
C GLU A 291 -14.30 2.53 -19.42
N ASP A 292 -15.33 2.79 -18.62
CA ASP A 292 -16.19 3.97 -18.75
C ASP A 292 -15.38 5.28 -18.63
N ALA A 293 -14.45 5.33 -17.66
CA ALA A 293 -13.67 6.53 -17.42
C ALA A 293 -12.58 6.75 -18.47
N SER A 294 -12.02 5.67 -19.02
CA SER A 294 -10.96 5.74 -20.03
C SER A 294 -11.47 5.77 -21.47
N GLY A 295 -12.67 5.26 -21.72
CA GLY A 295 -13.20 5.03 -23.07
C GLY A 295 -12.46 3.91 -23.82
N VAL A 296 -11.72 3.05 -23.12
CA VAL A 296 -10.93 1.95 -23.71
C VAL A 296 -11.61 0.63 -23.44
N ASP A 297 -11.76 -0.21 -24.47
CA ASP A 297 -12.21 -1.61 -24.31
C ASP A 297 -11.06 -2.45 -23.75
N LEU A 298 -11.24 -2.95 -22.53
CA LEU A 298 -10.26 -3.74 -21.79
C LEU A 298 -10.72 -5.19 -21.52
N ASP A 299 -11.84 -5.63 -22.12
CA ASP A 299 -12.38 -6.99 -21.92
C ASP A 299 -11.33 -8.07 -22.17
N TRP A 300 -10.51 -7.93 -23.23
CA TRP A 300 -9.43 -8.85 -23.54
C TRP A 300 -8.37 -8.92 -22.44
N PHE A 301 -8.06 -7.78 -21.80
CA PHE A 301 -7.08 -7.69 -20.72
C PHE A 301 -7.60 -8.35 -19.45
N TRP A 302 -8.84 -8.02 -19.06
CA TRP A 302 -9.47 -8.63 -17.90
C TRP A 302 -9.59 -10.14 -18.05
N LYS A 303 -10.03 -10.61 -19.22
CA LYS A 303 -10.14 -12.02 -19.53
C LYS A 303 -8.81 -12.76 -19.39
N GLY A 304 -7.75 -12.22 -19.94
CA GLY A 304 -6.41 -12.84 -19.89
C GLY A 304 -5.81 -12.83 -18.48
N TRP A 305 -5.77 -11.67 -17.84
CA TRP A 305 -5.08 -11.52 -16.57
C TRP A 305 -5.87 -11.99 -15.35
N PHE A 306 -7.17 -11.69 -15.30
CA PHE A 306 -7.99 -11.91 -14.10
C PHE A 306 -8.76 -13.22 -14.13
N TYR A 307 -9.24 -13.64 -15.31
CA TYR A 307 -10.03 -14.87 -15.47
C TYR A 307 -9.21 -16.06 -15.95
N GLY A 308 -7.99 -15.85 -16.44
CA GLY A 308 -7.10 -16.88 -16.97
C GLY A 308 -5.88 -17.16 -16.11
N THR A 309 -5.23 -18.31 -16.39
CA THR A 309 -3.96 -18.72 -15.77
C THR A 309 -2.84 -18.91 -16.79
N GLN A 310 -3.15 -18.87 -18.07
CA GLN A 310 -2.17 -19.09 -19.14
C GLN A 310 -1.11 -17.98 -19.13
N PRO A 311 0.18 -18.31 -19.28
CA PRO A 311 1.23 -17.34 -19.53
C PRO A 311 1.09 -16.78 -20.95
N VAL A 312 1.58 -15.55 -21.15
CA VAL A 312 1.79 -15.04 -22.50
C VAL A 312 3.01 -15.73 -23.08
N ASP A 313 2.84 -16.35 -24.24
CA ASP A 313 3.91 -16.95 -25.01
C ASP A 313 4.11 -16.14 -26.31
N GLN A 314 5.31 -15.67 -26.53
CA GLN A 314 5.69 -14.89 -27.70
C GLN A 314 6.83 -15.57 -28.42
N ALA A 315 6.69 -15.73 -29.73
CA ALA A 315 7.71 -16.28 -30.58
C ALA A 315 7.95 -15.36 -31.78
N LEU A 316 9.19 -15.31 -32.25
CA LEU A 316 9.54 -14.75 -33.56
C LEU A 316 9.28 -15.85 -34.58
N ALA A 317 8.19 -15.72 -35.34
CA ALA A 317 7.85 -16.70 -36.38
C ALA A 317 8.67 -16.49 -37.65
N GLU A 318 8.97 -15.24 -37.97
CA GLU A 318 9.71 -14.89 -39.17
C GLU A 318 10.45 -13.56 -38.98
N VAL A 319 11.65 -13.43 -39.56
CA VAL A 319 12.42 -12.20 -39.59
C VAL A 319 12.75 -11.91 -41.04
N GLU A 320 12.22 -10.81 -41.57
CA GLU A 320 12.50 -10.37 -42.94
C GLU A 320 13.32 -9.06 -42.94
N TRP A 321 14.30 -9.00 -43.84
CA TRP A 321 15.04 -7.78 -44.09
C TRP A 321 14.46 -7.05 -45.30
N TYR A 322 14.19 -5.76 -45.12
CA TYR A 322 13.76 -4.88 -46.21
C TYR A 322 14.81 -3.81 -46.44
N SER A 323 15.18 -3.63 -47.71
CA SER A 323 15.98 -2.48 -48.14
C SER A 323 15.03 -1.47 -48.77
N LEU A 324 15.07 -0.22 -48.30
CA LEU A 324 14.31 0.85 -48.93
C LEU A 324 15.05 1.35 -50.17
N ASP A 325 14.49 1.11 -51.37
CA ASP A 325 14.89 1.80 -52.56
C ASP A 325 14.15 3.15 -52.61
N THR A 326 14.90 4.22 -52.30
CA THR A 326 14.36 5.59 -52.30
C THR A 326 14.00 6.12 -53.70
N GLN A 327 14.45 5.45 -54.76
CA GLN A 327 14.10 5.81 -56.16
C GLN A 327 12.87 5.03 -56.64
N ASN A 328 12.56 3.88 -56.06
CA ASN A 328 11.38 3.11 -56.44
C ASN A 328 10.80 2.36 -55.21
N PRO A 329 10.00 3.03 -54.39
CA PRO A 329 9.46 2.48 -53.15
C PRO A 329 8.54 1.28 -53.35
N GLU A 330 8.07 0.97 -54.55
CA GLU A 330 7.22 -0.20 -54.81
C GLU A 330 8.00 -1.51 -55.01
N ILE A 331 9.33 -1.47 -55.16
CA ILE A 331 10.15 -2.65 -55.43
C ILE A 331 11.09 -3.03 -54.28
N ALA A 332 10.99 -2.37 -53.12
CA ALA A 332 11.97 -2.48 -52.05
C ALA A 332 11.79 -3.72 -51.13
N LYS A 333 11.16 -4.79 -51.58
CA LYS A 333 11.13 -6.06 -50.84
C LYS A 333 12.29 -6.95 -51.31
N THR A 334 13.39 -6.94 -50.53
CA THR A 334 14.46 -7.91 -50.72
C THR A 334 14.24 -9.05 -49.73
N GLU A 335 14.16 -10.27 -50.23
CA GLU A 335 14.06 -11.46 -49.38
C GLU A 335 15.24 -11.51 -48.40
N ALA A 336 14.93 -11.76 -47.14
CA ALA A 336 15.94 -12.01 -46.11
C ALA A 336 16.80 -13.21 -46.59
N ARG A 337 18.06 -13.00 -46.75
CA ARG A 337 19.00 -14.10 -46.87
C ARG A 337 19.30 -14.61 -45.48
N THR A 338 18.84 -15.84 -45.20
CA THR A 338 19.21 -16.65 -44.03
C THR A 338 20.71 -16.83 -43.91
#